data_f133adb00eb644d15bfea032fed2700f
#
_entry.id   f133adb00eb644d15bfea032fed2700f
#
_cell.length_a   1.000
_cell.length_b   1.000
_cell.length_c   1.000
_cell.angle_alpha   90.00
_cell.angle_beta   90.00
_cell.angle_gamma   90.00
#
_symmetry.space_group_name_H-M   'P 1'
#
loop_
_entity.id
_entity.type
_entity.pdbx_description
1 polymer ?
#
loop_
_entity_poly.entity_id
_entity_poly.type
_entity_poly.pdbx_seq_one_letter_code
_entity_poly.pdbx_strand_id
1 'polypeptide(L)'
;MTRPDSPNAFGPRAAQRFHGRVLGLGLGLLALAVPFGTTAVKAQAQPEAAAPPSAAAAAFDVAAVRQLLARGDAAAAAGNLTEARRFYDDARDASRRLAGFYRTIAGAFRGLDARIPREMDDKGRQAIELLAEANMRLAALFRRQGQPEVAVPLLVEVLTATTPTSEQGRKAYQQLVEIGFVATPYAAGAAAGN
;
A
#
# COMPACT_ATOMS: atom_id res chain seq x y z
N MET A 1 -50.76 -25.39 -8.12
CA MET A 1 -50.49 -25.91 -9.47
C MET A 1 -49.26 -25.16 -9.97
N THR A 2 -48.18 -25.63 -10.19
CA THR A 2 -47.38 -26.82 -10.30
C THR A 2 -45.93 -26.33 -10.51
N ARG A 3 -45.02 -26.72 -9.64
CA ARG A 3 -43.56 -26.65 -9.92
C ARG A 3 -43.25 -27.62 -11.06
N PRO A 4 -42.15 -27.43 -11.78
CA PRO A 4 -41.25 -28.55 -11.91
C PRO A 4 -39.79 -28.27 -11.54
N ASP A 5 -39.22 -29.35 -11.09
CA ASP A 5 -37.93 -29.66 -10.54
C ASP A 5 -36.73 -29.42 -11.48
N SER A 6 -35.62 -29.18 -10.84
CA SER A 6 -34.25 -29.33 -11.39
C SER A 6 -33.88 -30.79 -11.63
N PRO A 7 -32.88 -31.09 -12.45
CA PRO A 7 -31.86 -31.98 -11.93
C PRO A 7 -30.41 -31.52 -12.07
N ASN A 8 -29.67 -31.77 -11.01
CA ASN A 8 -28.24 -31.91 -10.89
C ASN A 8 -27.58 -32.70 -12.02
N ALA A 9 -26.44 -32.24 -12.51
CA ALA A 9 -25.47 -33.06 -13.20
C ALA A 9 -24.04 -32.75 -12.66
N PHE A 10 -23.63 -33.57 -11.72
CA PHE A 10 -22.23 -33.74 -11.34
C PHE A 10 -21.53 -34.57 -12.42
N GLY A 11 -20.42 -34.04 -12.97
CA GLY A 11 -19.46 -34.76 -13.79
C GLY A 11 -18.05 -34.65 -13.22
N PRO A 12 -17.36 -35.77 -12.97
CA PRO A 12 -16.02 -35.73 -12.42
C PRO A 12 -14.99 -35.48 -13.53
N ARG A 13 -14.10 -34.48 -13.36
CA ARG A 13 -12.95 -34.27 -14.23
C ARG A 13 -11.74 -35.05 -13.77
N ALA A 14 -11.26 -35.84 -14.73
CA ALA A 14 -10.15 -36.78 -14.70
C ALA A 14 -8.82 -36.13 -14.30
N ALA A 15 -8.10 -36.88 -13.45
CA ALA A 15 -6.69 -36.65 -13.13
C ALA A 15 -5.82 -37.06 -14.32
N GLN A 16 -5.02 -36.14 -14.84
CA GLN A 16 -3.91 -36.46 -15.76
C GLN A 16 -2.63 -36.67 -14.95
N ARG A 17 -2.22 -37.92 -14.84
CA ARG A 17 -0.91 -38.35 -14.34
C ARG A 17 0.10 -38.24 -15.47
N PHE A 18 1.11 -37.38 -15.33
CA PHE A 18 2.30 -37.44 -16.15
C PHE A 18 3.36 -38.28 -15.47
N HIS A 19 3.63 -39.43 -16.07
CA HIS A 19 4.80 -40.29 -15.77
C HIS A 19 5.90 -39.91 -16.75
N GLY A 20 7.02 -39.41 -16.22
CA GLY A 20 8.27 -39.25 -16.96
C GLY A 20 9.42 -39.97 -16.23
N ARG A 21 9.68 -41.20 -16.65
CA ARG A 21 10.89 -41.99 -16.27
C ARG A 21 12.05 -41.50 -17.12
N VAL A 22 13.16 -41.16 -16.51
CA VAL A 22 14.48 -41.25 -17.19
C VAL A 22 15.46 -41.85 -16.21
N LEU A 23 15.88 -43.09 -16.55
CA LEU A 23 17.08 -43.77 -16.03
C LEU A 23 18.33 -43.15 -16.70
N GLY A 24 19.36 -42.89 -15.93
CA GLY A 24 20.70 -42.58 -16.43
C GLY A 24 21.75 -43.02 -15.40
N LEU A 25 22.20 -44.27 -15.50
CA LEU A 25 23.42 -44.79 -14.83
C LEU A 25 24.65 -44.14 -15.47
N GLY A 26 25.58 -43.66 -14.65
CA GLY A 26 26.90 -43.24 -15.06
C GLY A 26 27.89 -43.38 -13.90
N LEU A 27 28.49 -44.56 -13.77
CA LEU A 27 29.62 -44.83 -12.88
C LEU A 27 30.89 -44.19 -13.46
N GLY A 28 31.59 -43.37 -12.68
CA GLY A 28 32.90 -42.82 -13.05
C GLY A 28 33.70 -42.51 -11.78
N LEU A 29 34.43 -43.54 -11.28
CA LEU A 29 35.38 -43.41 -10.18
C LEU A 29 36.70 -42.86 -10.74
N LEU A 30 37.11 -41.64 -10.34
CA LEU A 30 38.50 -41.22 -10.49
C LEU A 30 38.95 -40.50 -9.22
N ALA A 31 39.73 -41.21 -8.43
CA ALA A 31 40.39 -40.66 -7.24
C ALA A 31 41.60 -39.83 -7.68
N LEU A 32 41.58 -38.54 -7.39
CA LEU A 32 42.79 -37.70 -7.39
C LEU A 32 42.96 -37.12 -5.98
N ALA A 33 44.01 -37.55 -5.33
CA ALA A 33 44.47 -37.03 -4.05
C ALA A 33 45.08 -35.64 -4.28
N VAL A 34 44.52 -34.61 -3.61
CA VAL A 34 45.06 -33.26 -3.55
C VAL A 34 45.41 -32.94 -2.10
N PRO A 35 46.60 -32.39 -1.79
CA PRO A 35 47.06 -32.17 -0.43
C PRO A 35 46.29 -31.07 0.28
N PHE A 36 45.99 -31.32 1.54
CA PHE A 36 45.38 -30.37 2.46
C PHE A 36 46.29 -29.14 2.71
N GLY A 37 45.99 -28.05 2.05
CA GLY A 37 46.47 -26.74 2.47
C GLY A 37 45.38 -26.09 3.37
N THR A 38 45.64 -26.07 4.66
CA THR A 38 44.79 -25.34 5.62
C THR A 38 45.02 -23.85 5.48
N THR A 39 44.34 -23.20 4.56
CA THR A 39 44.17 -21.74 4.61
C THR A 39 43.03 -21.44 5.58
N ALA A 40 43.35 -20.86 6.75
CA ALA A 40 42.40 -20.32 7.66
C ALA A 40 41.67 -19.14 6.96
N VAL A 41 40.49 -19.41 6.42
CA VAL A 41 39.57 -18.39 5.96
C VAL A 41 39.06 -17.67 7.19
N LYS A 42 39.61 -16.48 7.41
CA LYS A 42 39.07 -15.50 8.39
C LYS A 42 37.64 -15.20 7.96
N ALA A 43 36.66 -15.73 8.67
CA ALA A 43 35.25 -15.44 8.46
C ALA A 43 35.06 -13.95 8.74
N GLN A 44 35.02 -13.15 7.69
CA GLN A 44 34.47 -11.82 7.77
C GLN A 44 33.00 -11.99 8.10
N ALA A 45 32.60 -11.52 9.29
CA ALA A 45 31.20 -11.38 9.64
C ALA A 45 30.58 -10.42 8.61
N GLN A 46 29.91 -10.97 7.60
CA GLN A 46 29.01 -10.21 6.75
C GLN A 46 27.96 -9.59 7.68
N PRO A 47 27.70 -8.27 7.58
CA PRO A 47 26.56 -7.70 8.27
C PRO A 47 25.34 -8.51 7.83
N GLU A 48 24.67 -9.12 8.79
CA GLU A 48 23.46 -9.90 8.61
C GLU A 48 22.46 -9.04 7.83
N ALA A 49 22.35 -9.32 6.54
CA ALA A 49 21.37 -8.65 5.69
C ALA A 49 20.01 -8.92 6.33
N ALA A 50 19.34 -7.86 6.78
CA ALA A 50 18.03 -7.95 7.38
C ALA A 50 17.15 -8.85 6.50
N ALA A 51 16.63 -9.92 7.09
CA ALA A 51 15.77 -10.87 6.38
C ALA A 51 14.68 -10.09 5.64
N PRO A 52 14.38 -10.41 4.37
CA PRO A 52 13.32 -9.72 3.66
C PRO A 52 12.02 -9.82 4.46
N PRO A 53 11.24 -8.73 4.56
CA PRO A 53 10.02 -8.74 5.32
C PRO A 53 9.12 -9.90 4.85
N SER A 54 8.50 -10.61 5.79
CA SER A 54 7.56 -11.67 5.45
C SER A 54 6.44 -11.09 4.54
N ALA A 55 5.83 -11.93 3.71
CA ALA A 55 4.72 -11.50 2.84
C ALA A 55 3.59 -10.82 3.62
N ALA A 56 3.38 -11.22 4.88
CA ALA A 56 2.43 -10.57 5.78
C ALA A 56 2.89 -9.16 6.21
N ALA A 57 4.19 -8.99 6.51
CA ALA A 57 4.75 -7.68 6.83
C ALA A 57 4.72 -6.74 5.61
N ALA A 58 4.97 -7.26 4.40
CA ALA A 58 4.87 -6.49 3.16
C ALA A 58 3.43 -5.99 2.88
N ALA A 59 2.41 -6.70 3.32
CA ALA A 59 1.01 -6.26 3.18
C ALA A 59 0.65 -5.09 4.13
N PHE A 60 1.44 -4.87 5.19
CA PHE A 60 1.28 -3.80 6.18
C PHE A 60 2.42 -2.78 6.08
N ASP A 61 2.81 -2.42 4.87
CA ASP A 61 3.88 -1.47 4.62
C ASP A 61 3.41 -0.30 3.75
N VAL A 62 4.06 0.82 3.94
CA VAL A 62 3.91 2.06 3.15
C VAL A 62 4.15 1.79 1.66
N ALA A 63 5.07 0.88 1.32
CA ALA A 63 5.33 0.49 -0.07
C ALA A 63 4.13 -0.22 -0.72
N ALA A 64 3.42 -1.07 0.02
CA ALA A 64 2.21 -1.73 -0.48
C ALA A 64 1.10 -0.72 -0.81
N VAL A 65 0.94 0.33 0.01
CA VAL A 65 -0.01 1.40 -0.28
C VAL A 65 0.34 2.16 -1.55
N ARG A 66 1.63 2.47 -1.75
CA ARG A 66 2.08 3.12 -3.00
C ARG A 66 1.79 2.27 -4.23
N GLN A 67 1.93 0.94 -4.12
CA GLN A 67 1.56 0.02 -5.20
C GLN A 67 0.05 0.05 -5.50
N LEU A 68 -0.80 0.13 -4.48
CA LEU A 68 -2.25 0.28 -4.67
C LEU A 68 -2.57 1.58 -5.41
N LEU A 69 -1.97 2.70 -5.01
CA LEU A 69 -2.14 3.99 -5.70
C LEU A 69 -1.69 3.90 -7.17
N ALA A 70 -0.52 3.32 -7.44
CA ALA A 70 -0.01 3.15 -8.81
C ALA A 70 -0.93 2.28 -9.68
N ARG A 71 -1.49 1.21 -9.12
CA ARG A 71 -2.49 0.36 -9.82
C ARG A 71 -3.77 1.13 -10.09
N GLY A 72 -4.22 1.94 -9.14
CA GLY A 72 -5.36 2.84 -9.32
C GLY A 72 -5.11 3.85 -10.44
N ASP A 73 -3.93 4.47 -10.46
CA ASP A 73 -3.54 5.42 -11.51
C ASP A 73 -3.51 4.75 -12.90
N ALA A 74 -2.97 3.52 -13.00
CA ALA A 74 -2.98 2.75 -14.25
C ALA A 74 -4.40 2.41 -14.71
N ALA A 75 -5.27 1.98 -13.80
CA ALA A 75 -6.67 1.68 -14.12
C ALA A 75 -7.43 2.95 -14.57
N ALA A 76 -7.19 4.09 -13.90
CA ALA A 76 -7.79 5.38 -14.27
C ALA A 76 -7.32 5.86 -15.65
N ALA A 77 -6.04 5.67 -15.98
CA ALA A 77 -5.47 5.99 -17.29
C ALA A 77 -6.05 5.09 -18.40
N ALA A 78 -6.35 3.82 -18.09
CA ALA A 78 -7.03 2.90 -19.00
C ALA A 78 -8.54 3.15 -19.13
N GLY A 79 -9.10 4.14 -18.41
CA GLY A 79 -10.53 4.45 -18.41
C GLY A 79 -11.38 3.54 -17.52
N ASN A 80 -10.75 2.59 -16.78
CA ASN A 80 -11.45 1.71 -15.87
C ASN A 80 -11.65 2.38 -14.50
N LEU A 81 -12.60 3.31 -14.43
CA LEU A 81 -12.83 4.13 -13.23
C LEU A 81 -13.33 3.31 -12.03
N THR A 82 -14.05 2.21 -12.27
CA THR A 82 -14.52 1.32 -11.19
C THR A 82 -13.37 0.61 -10.50
N GLU A 83 -12.43 0.09 -11.28
CA GLU A 83 -11.24 -0.56 -10.74
C GLU A 83 -10.29 0.45 -10.08
N ALA A 84 -10.11 1.62 -10.68
CA ALA A 84 -9.33 2.71 -10.11
C ALA A 84 -9.88 3.10 -8.73
N ARG A 85 -11.20 3.28 -8.60
CA ARG A 85 -11.87 3.55 -7.34
C ARG A 85 -11.54 2.50 -6.30
N ARG A 86 -11.66 1.22 -6.63
CA ARG A 86 -11.37 0.12 -5.70
C ARG A 86 -9.95 0.19 -5.17
N PHE A 87 -8.95 0.39 -6.04
CA PHE A 87 -7.56 0.51 -5.61
C PHE A 87 -7.31 1.73 -4.73
N TYR A 88 -7.96 2.87 -5.01
CA TYR A 88 -7.83 4.06 -4.18
C TYR A 88 -8.54 3.90 -2.84
N ASP A 89 -9.71 3.25 -2.78
CA ASP A 89 -10.38 2.90 -1.53
C ASP A 89 -9.51 1.96 -0.68
N ASP A 90 -8.94 0.91 -1.28
CA ASP A 90 -8.01 -0.02 -0.62
C ASP A 90 -6.77 0.72 -0.07
N ALA A 91 -6.19 1.64 -0.86
CA ALA A 91 -5.05 2.46 -0.43
C ALA A 91 -5.40 3.38 0.73
N ARG A 92 -6.56 4.04 0.68
CA ARG A 92 -7.09 4.89 1.74
C ARG A 92 -7.26 4.14 3.05
N ASP A 93 -7.88 2.98 3.01
CA ASP A 93 -8.13 2.15 4.18
C ASP A 93 -6.84 1.57 4.76
N ALA A 94 -5.91 1.12 3.92
CA ALA A 94 -4.60 0.66 4.35
C ALA A 94 -3.79 1.78 5.02
N SER A 95 -3.76 2.98 4.42
CA SER A 95 -3.08 4.16 4.99
C SER A 95 -3.63 4.54 6.35
N ARG A 96 -4.96 4.56 6.50
CA ARG A 96 -5.61 4.88 7.78
C ARG A 96 -5.26 3.87 8.87
N ARG A 97 -5.27 2.57 8.55
CA ARG A 97 -4.85 1.51 9.48
C ARG A 97 -3.39 1.65 9.89
N LEU A 98 -2.48 1.88 8.93
CA LEU A 98 -1.05 2.06 9.19
C LEU A 98 -0.78 3.26 10.09
N ALA A 99 -1.39 4.40 9.82
CA ALA A 99 -1.26 5.60 10.65
C ALA A 99 -1.72 5.32 12.10
N GLY A 100 -2.80 4.56 12.27
CA GLY A 100 -3.29 4.12 13.58
C GLY A 100 -2.29 3.21 14.30
N PHE A 101 -1.75 2.21 13.62
CA PHE A 101 -0.78 1.27 14.22
C PHE A 101 0.51 1.98 14.62
N TYR A 102 1.08 2.83 13.76
CA TYR A 102 2.29 3.57 14.09
C TYR A 102 2.10 4.50 15.27
N ARG A 103 0.96 5.20 15.35
CA ARG A 103 0.61 6.04 16.51
C ARG A 103 0.51 5.23 17.80
N THR A 104 -0.12 4.06 17.75
CA THR A 104 -0.28 3.17 18.89
C THR A 104 1.06 2.67 19.41
N ILE A 105 1.94 2.22 18.50
CA ILE A 105 3.28 1.73 18.87
C ILE A 105 4.12 2.89 19.42
N ALA A 106 4.13 4.06 18.76
CA ALA A 106 4.83 5.23 19.26
C ALA A 106 4.39 5.62 20.68
N GLY A 107 3.08 5.56 20.95
CA GLY A 107 2.51 5.83 22.27
C GLY A 107 2.97 4.84 23.33
N ALA A 108 2.98 3.54 23.00
CA ALA A 108 3.36 2.47 23.93
C ALA A 108 4.83 2.56 24.39
N PHE A 109 5.73 3.07 23.56
CA PHE A 109 7.15 3.18 23.88
C PHE A 109 7.59 4.58 24.33
N ARG A 110 6.64 5.51 24.46
CA ARG A 110 6.95 6.88 24.89
C ARG A 110 7.44 6.89 26.34
N GLY A 111 8.67 7.40 26.52
CA GLY A 111 9.32 7.40 27.82
C GLY A 111 10.14 6.15 28.17
N LEU A 112 10.08 5.11 27.31
CA LEU A 112 10.87 3.88 27.46
C LEU A 112 12.09 3.87 26.54
N ASP A 113 11.92 4.10 25.24
CA ASP A 113 12.98 4.17 24.23
C ASP A 113 12.62 5.23 23.17
N ALA A 114 13.41 6.29 23.08
CA ALA A 114 13.11 7.39 22.19
C ALA A 114 13.29 7.07 20.69
N ARG A 115 13.97 5.98 20.34
CA ARG A 115 14.22 5.59 18.95
C ARG A 115 12.94 5.04 18.30
N ILE A 116 12.19 4.23 19.04
CA ILE A 116 10.97 3.59 18.53
C ILE A 116 9.88 4.61 18.20
N PRO A 117 9.51 5.55 19.09
CA PRO A 117 8.57 6.62 18.74
C PRO A 117 9.00 7.44 17.53
N ARG A 118 10.28 7.80 17.40
CA ARG A 118 10.77 8.57 16.25
C ARG A 118 10.55 7.83 14.93
N GLU A 119 10.93 6.55 14.87
CA GLU A 119 10.70 5.72 13.68
C GLU A 119 9.21 5.60 13.37
N MET A 120 8.38 5.36 14.38
CA MET A 120 6.93 5.20 14.20
C MET A 120 6.25 6.51 13.79
N ASP A 121 6.69 7.64 14.35
CA ASP A 121 6.18 8.96 13.96
C ASP A 121 6.54 9.29 12.49
N ASP A 122 7.74 8.93 12.03
CA ASP A 122 8.17 9.10 10.63
C ASP A 122 7.30 8.24 9.68
N LYS A 123 7.10 6.97 10.01
CA LYS A 123 6.22 6.07 9.24
C LYS A 123 4.77 6.53 9.29
N GLY A 124 4.33 7.04 10.43
CA GLY A 124 2.99 7.59 10.62
C GLY A 124 2.73 8.80 9.71
N ARG A 125 3.70 9.72 9.60
CA ARG A 125 3.62 10.85 8.65
C ARG A 125 3.48 10.37 7.21
N GLN A 126 4.30 9.40 6.78
CA GLN A 126 4.20 8.82 5.44
C GLN A 126 2.84 8.18 5.18
N ALA A 127 2.29 7.48 6.17
CA ALA A 127 0.95 6.90 6.04
C ALA A 127 -0.14 7.97 5.91
N ILE A 128 -0.03 9.09 6.63
CA ILE A 128 -0.96 10.24 6.52
C ILE A 128 -0.83 10.91 5.14
N GLU A 129 0.37 11.08 4.61
CA GLU A 129 0.58 11.61 3.27
C GLU A 129 -0.08 10.73 2.21
N LEU A 130 0.07 9.41 2.30
CA LEU A 130 -0.58 8.47 1.39
C LEU A 130 -2.11 8.44 1.55
N LEU A 131 -2.63 8.62 2.77
CA LEU A 131 -4.05 8.80 3.00
C LEU A 131 -4.59 10.03 2.26
N ALA A 132 -3.88 11.15 2.36
CA ALA A 132 -4.24 12.37 1.66
C ALA A 132 -4.17 12.19 0.13
N GLU A 133 -3.13 11.51 -0.38
CA GLU A 133 -3.02 11.19 -1.79
C GLU A 133 -4.18 10.31 -2.30
N ALA A 134 -4.56 9.27 -1.56
CA ALA A 134 -5.69 8.42 -1.92
C ALA A 134 -6.99 9.20 -1.98
N ASN A 135 -7.25 10.04 -0.97
CA ASN A 135 -8.43 10.91 -0.93
C ASN A 135 -8.48 11.92 -2.09
N MET A 136 -7.33 12.53 -2.43
CA MET A 136 -7.25 13.46 -3.56
C MET A 136 -7.56 12.78 -4.90
N ARG A 137 -7.07 11.54 -5.11
CA ARG A 137 -7.36 10.75 -6.31
C ARG A 137 -8.83 10.35 -6.39
N LEU A 138 -9.41 9.90 -5.26
CA LEU A 138 -10.84 9.61 -5.17
C LEU A 138 -11.70 10.84 -5.45
N ALA A 139 -11.35 11.98 -4.85
CA ALA A 139 -12.06 13.24 -5.10
C ALA A 139 -12.02 13.64 -6.58
N ALA A 140 -10.85 13.54 -7.22
CA ALA A 140 -10.70 13.80 -8.64
C ALA A 140 -11.52 12.82 -9.50
N LEU A 141 -11.56 11.54 -9.13
CA LEU A 141 -12.34 10.52 -9.81
C LEU A 141 -13.85 10.82 -9.73
N PHE A 142 -14.37 11.14 -8.55
CA PHE A 142 -15.78 11.47 -8.37
C PHE A 142 -16.18 12.77 -9.10
N ARG A 143 -15.31 13.78 -9.11
CA ARG A 143 -15.53 15.00 -9.92
C ARG A 143 -15.62 14.66 -11.41
N ARG A 144 -14.77 13.78 -11.94
CA ARG A 144 -14.84 13.30 -13.33
C ARG A 144 -16.13 12.54 -13.64
N GLN A 145 -16.72 11.89 -12.64
CA GLN A 145 -18.01 11.19 -12.76
C GLN A 145 -19.22 12.11 -12.58
N GLY A 146 -19.02 13.41 -12.40
CA GLY A 146 -20.10 14.37 -12.15
C GLY A 146 -20.73 14.26 -10.76
N GLN A 147 -19.98 13.74 -9.79
CA GLN A 147 -20.41 13.54 -8.39
C GLN A 147 -19.56 14.39 -7.42
N PRO A 148 -19.52 15.72 -7.56
CA PRO A 148 -18.68 16.59 -6.74
C PRO A 148 -19.05 16.53 -5.24
N GLU A 149 -20.30 16.26 -4.89
CA GLU A 149 -20.77 16.12 -3.52
C GLU A 149 -20.08 14.97 -2.77
N VAL A 150 -19.71 13.90 -3.49
CA VAL A 150 -18.95 12.75 -2.91
C VAL A 150 -17.49 13.13 -2.68
N ALA A 151 -16.95 14.06 -3.43
CA ALA A 151 -15.57 14.53 -3.25
C ALA A 151 -15.40 15.39 -1.99
N VAL A 152 -16.44 16.10 -1.53
CA VAL A 152 -16.35 17.01 -0.38
C VAL A 152 -15.82 16.35 0.87
N PRO A 153 -16.41 15.24 1.40
CA PRO A 153 -15.89 14.60 2.62
C PRO A 153 -14.45 14.09 2.48
N LEU A 154 -14.03 13.65 1.29
CA LEU A 154 -12.67 13.23 1.03
C LEU A 154 -11.67 14.39 1.15
N LEU A 155 -12.00 15.55 0.58
CA LEU A 155 -11.19 16.76 0.66
C LEU A 155 -11.13 17.34 2.09
N VAL A 156 -12.24 17.27 2.83
CA VAL A 156 -12.28 17.64 4.25
C VAL A 156 -11.39 16.73 5.08
N GLU A 157 -11.37 15.43 4.79
CA GLU A 157 -10.46 14.50 5.47
C GLU A 157 -8.98 14.82 5.18
N VAL A 158 -8.63 15.24 3.97
CA VAL A 158 -7.27 15.73 3.67
C VAL A 158 -6.90 16.92 4.56
N LEU A 159 -7.78 17.93 4.67
CA LEU A 159 -7.55 19.10 5.52
C LEU A 159 -7.32 18.75 6.99
N THR A 160 -8.10 17.81 7.51
CA THR A 160 -7.99 17.40 8.92
C THR A 160 -6.78 16.50 9.19
N ALA A 161 -6.37 15.72 8.21
CA ALA A 161 -5.24 14.80 8.35
C ALA A 161 -3.88 15.50 8.17
N THR A 162 -3.78 16.48 7.26
CA THR A 162 -2.49 17.07 6.86
C THR A 162 -2.27 18.51 7.32
N THR A 163 -3.27 19.23 7.75
CA THR A 163 -3.34 20.65 8.04
C THR A 163 -3.53 21.54 6.79
N PRO A 164 -4.26 22.67 6.92
CA PRO A 164 -4.51 23.58 5.79
C PRO A 164 -3.25 24.28 5.24
N THR A 165 -2.18 24.35 6.02
CA THR A 165 -0.91 24.98 5.62
C THR A 165 -0.01 24.07 4.80
N SER A 166 -0.25 22.77 4.83
CA SER A 166 0.47 21.78 4.00
C SER A 166 0.14 21.96 2.51
N GLU A 167 0.98 21.46 1.64
CA GLU A 167 0.73 21.49 0.20
C GLU A 167 -0.57 20.76 -0.16
N GLN A 168 -0.78 19.57 0.39
CA GLN A 168 -1.98 18.76 0.16
C GLN A 168 -3.22 19.44 0.74
N GLY A 169 -3.12 20.02 1.94
CA GLY A 169 -4.22 20.77 2.55
C GLY A 169 -4.63 21.98 1.72
N ARG A 170 -3.67 22.77 1.23
CA ARG A 170 -3.97 23.89 0.33
C ARG A 170 -4.66 23.43 -0.96
N LYS A 171 -4.18 22.36 -1.59
CA LYS A 171 -4.82 21.78 -2.79
C LYS A 171 -6.22 21.29 -2.51
N ALA A 172 -6.44 20.62 -1.37
CA ALA A 172 -7.76 20.14 -0.98
C ALA A 172 -8.73 21.32 -0.75
N TYR A 173 -8.29 22.36 -0.04
CA TYR A 173 -9.11 23.55 0.17
C TYR A 173 -9.46 24.25 -1.13
N GLN A 174 -8.50 24.43 -2.03
CA GLN A 174 -8.75 25.00 -3.35
C GLN A 174 -9.82 24.21 -4.12
N GLN A 175 -9.76 22.87 -4.08
CA GLN A 175 -10.79 22.06 -4.73
C GLN A 175 -12.18 22.20 -4.10
N LEU A 176 -12.27 22.43 -2.78
CA LEU A 176 -13.54 22.75 -2.12
C LEU A 176 -14.12 24.08 -2.59
N VAL A 177 -13.26 25.08 -2.85
CA VAL A 177 -13.67 26.35 -3.47
C VAL A 177 -14.13 26.13 -4.91
N GLU A 178 -13.40 25.36 -5.71
CA GLU A 178 -13.75 25.06 -7.10
C GLU A 178 -15.08 24.29 -7.23
N ILE A 179 -15.41 23.44 -6.28
CA ILE A 179 -16.70 22.73 -6.21
C ILE A 179 -17.83 23.68 -5.80
N GLY A 180 -17.50 24.83 -5.21
CA GLY A 180 -18.48 25.77 -4.67
C GLY A 180 -18.97 25.42 -3.25
N PHE A 181 -18.31 24.47 -2.58
CA PHE A 181 -18.63 24.11 -1.20
C PHE A 181 -18.19 25.19 -0.20
N VAL A 182 -17.13 25.92 -0.50
CA VAL A 182 -16.62 27.08 0.26
C VAL A 182 -16.52 28.27 -0.70
N ALA A 183 -16.94 29.47 -0.23
CA ALA A 183 -16.89 30.65 -1.05
C ALA A 183 -15.61 31.50 -0.86
N THR A 184 -14.96 31.39 0.31
CA THR A 184 -13.78 32.20 0.67
C THR A 184 -12.49 31.55 0.26
N PRO A 185 -11.69 32.12 -0.64
CA PRO A 185 -10.36 31.61 -0.97
C PRO A 185 -9.40 31.69 0.22
N TYR A 186 -8.56 30.68 0.41
CA TYR A 186 -7.50 30.70 1.42
C TYR A 186 -6.27 31.46 0.90
N ALA A 187 -6.01 32.63 1.44
CA ALA A 187 -4.80 33.39 1.17
C ALA A 187 -3.71 33.00 2.19
N ALA A 188 -2.85 32.05 1.82
CA ALA A 188 -1.69 31.72 2.64
C ALA A 188 -0.78 32.95 2.78
N GLY A 189 -0.70 33.53 3.97
CA GLY A 189 0.16 34.67 4.27
C GLY A 189 -0.56 36.01 4.51
N ALA A 190 -1.86 36.13 4.27
CA ALA A 190 -2.60 37.40 4.52
C ALA A 190 -3.06 37.61 5.98
N ALA A 191 -2.89 36.61 6.86
CA ALA A 191 -3.40 36.65 8.23
C ALA A 191 -2.42 37.22 9.28
N ALA A 192 -1.31 37.84 8.87
CA ALA A 192 -0.32 38.43 9.78
C ALA A 192 -0.34 39.98 9.82
N GLY A 193 -1.45 40.62 9.39
CA GLY A 193 -1.51 42.06 9.33
C GLY A 193 -2.88 42.58 9.67
N ASN A 194 -3.29 42.48 10.93
CA ASN A 194 -4.25 43.40 11.58
C ASN A 194 -4.03 43.29 13.08
#